data_04b13d6fa4a8ef2de92498fad1a69d48
#
_entry.id   04b13d6fa4a8ef2de92498fad1a69d48
#
_cell.length_a   1.000
_cell.length_b   1.000
_cell.length_c   1.000
_cell.angle_alpha   90.00
_cell.angle_beta   90.00
_cell.angle_gamma   90.00
#
_symmetry.space_group_name_H-M   'P 1'
#
loop_
_entity.id
_entity.type
_entity.pdbx_description
1 polymer ?
#
loop_
_entity_poly.entity_id
_entity_poly.type
_entity_poly.pdbx_seq_one_letter_code
_entity_poly.pdbx_strand_id
1 'polypeptide(L)' 'MITINGKPREIAPGTTVAALLDALDEVPSGRRGIAVAIDAEVVPRAEWASTEVGDGAAVEILVAIQGG' A
#
# COMPACT_ATOMS: atom_id res chain seq x y z
N MET A 1 1.77 12.77 6.77
CA MET A 1 2.34 11.48 7.21
C MET A 1 1.26 10.42 7.26
N ILE A 2 1.59 9.23 6.87
CA ILE A 2 0.70 8.07 6.94
C ILE A 2 1.31 7.02 7.86
N THR A 3 0.54 5.96 8.13
CA THR A 3 1.11 4.77 8.76
C THR A 3 0.99 3.61 7.79
N ILE A 4 1.98 2.72 7.81
CA ILE A 4 1.96 1.49 7.03
C ILE A 4 2.15 0.35 8.02
N ASN A 5 1.12 -0.46 8.18
CA ASN A 5 1.11 -1.54 9.18
C ASN A 5 1.49 -1.01 10.57
N GLY A 6 0.98 0.18 10.90
CA GLY A 6 1.21 0.81 12.19
C GLY A 6 2.49 1.62 12.32
N LYS A 7 3.33 1.63 11.29
CA LYS A 7 4.60 2.37 11.34
C LYS A 7 4.46 3.68 10.56
N PRO A 8 4.90 4.80 11.15
CA PRO A 8 4.80 6.09 10.45
C PRO A 8 5.71 6.15 9.24
N ARG A 9 5.22 6.81 8.19
CA ARG A 9 5.99 7.03 6.97
C ARG A 9 5.55 8.31 6.30
N GLU A 10 6.51 9.06 5.83
CA GLU A 10 6.22 10.27 5.05
C GLU A 10 6.14 9.95 3.57
N ILE A 11 5.14 10.53 2.91
CA ILE A 11 4.99 10.40 1.47
C ILE A 11 4.66 11.77 0.89
N ALA A 12 4.96 11.95 -0.39
CA ALA A 12 4.62 13.18 -1.08
C ALA A 12 3.11 13.26 -1.32
N PRO A 13 2.52 14.47 -1.30
CA PRO A 13 1.11 14.62 -1.65
C PRO A 13 0.83 14.06 -3.04
N GLY A 14 -0.31 13.41 -3.19
CA GLY A 14 -0.71 12.84 -4.47
C GLY A 14 -0.10 11.47 -4.77
N THR A 15 0.65 10.90 -3.83
CA THR A 15 1.20 9.56 -4.01
C THR A 15 0.06 8.55 -4.13
N THR A 16 0.07 7.77 -5.21
CA THR A 16 -0.93 6.70 -5.39
C THR A 16 -0.49 5.45 -4.67
N VAL A 17 -1.42 4.51 -4.49
CA VAL A 17 -1.11 3.20 -3.91
C VAL A 17 -0.02 2.52 -4.74
N ALA A 18 -0.13 2.55 -6.07
CA ALA A 18 0.88 1.93 -6.93
C ALA A 18 2.26 2.55 -6.70
N ALA A 19 2.35 3.87 -6.64
CA ALA A 19 3.62 4.55 -6.41
C ALA A 19 4.18 4.24 -5.03
N LEU A 20 3.31 4.16 -4.02
CA LEU A 20 3.73 3.80 -2.67
C LEU A 20 4.35 2.40 -2.64
N LEU A 21 3.70 1.43 -3.30
CA LEU A 21 4.22 0.06 -3.33
C LEU A 21 5.56 -0.01 -4.05
N ASP A 22 5.75 0.79 -5.10
CA ASP A 22 7.03 0.82 -5.81
C ASP A 22 8.17 1.35 -4.92
N ALA A 23 7.85 2.20 -3.96
CA ALA A 23 8.84 2.79 -3.08
C ALA A 23 9.20 1.89 -1.89
N LEU A 24 8.45 0.81 -1.68
CA LEU A 24 8.67 -0.07 -0.53
C LEU A 24 9.52 -1.27 -0.92
N ASP A 25 10.65 -1.44 -0.24
CA ASP A 25 11.55 -2.56 -0.50
C ASP A 25 10.98 -3.90 -0.04
N GLU A 26 10.08 -3.88 0.94
CA GLU A 26 9.50 -5.10 1.49
C GLU A 26 8.46 -5.74 0.58
N VAL A 27 8.02 -5.02 -0.45
CA VAL A 27 7.00 -5.53 -1.35
C VAL A 27 7.65 -6.38 -2.43
N PRO A 28 7.19 -7.62 -2.62
CA PRO A 28 7.78 -8.50 -3.64
C PRO A 28 7.66 -7.91 -5.04
N SER A 29 8.66 -8.21 -5.85
CA SER A 29 8.65 -7.83 -7.26
C SER A 29 7.41 -8.38 -7.94
N GLY A 30 6.77 -7.57 -8.76
CA GLY A 30 5.54 -7.96 -9.45
C GLY A 30 4.28 -7.86 -8.61
N ARG A 31 4.40 -7.55 -7.32
CA ARG A 31 3.28 -7.31 -6.41
C ARG A 31 2.29 -8.48 -6.34
N ARG A 32 2.79 -9.69 -6.48
CA ARG A 32 1.94 -10.87 -6.38
C ARG A 32 1.59 -11.16 -4.94
N GLY A 33 0.33 -11.56 -4.73
CA GLY A 33 -0.12 -11.95 -3.40
C GLY A 33 -0.19 -10.80 -2.42
N ILE A 34 -0.34 -9.56 -2.90
CA ILE A 34 -0.42 -8.39 -2.05
C ILE A 34 -1.85 -7.89 -1.98
N ALA A 35 -2.30 -7.60 -0.77
CA ALA A 35 -3.57 -6.92 -0.54
C ALA A 35 -3.27 -5.60 0.16
N VAL A 36 -3.99 -4.55 -0.22
CA VAL A 36 -3.83 -3.22 0.35
C VAL A 36 -5.17 -2.73 0.85
N ALA A 37 -5.17 -2.16 2.06
CA ALA A 37 -6.34 -1.48 2.61
C ALA A 37 -5.93 -0.10 3.10
N ILE A 38 -6.82 0.87 2.95
CA ILE A 38 -6.64 2.22 3.47
C ILE A 38 -7.80 2.50 4.40
N ASP A 39 -7.49 2.86 5.64
CA ASP A 39 -8.51 3.10 6.67
C ASP A 39 -9.51 1.96 6.76
N ALA A 40 -8.98 0.74 6.75
CA ALA A 40 -9.73 -0.52 6.85
C ALA A 40 -10.58 -0.85 5.61
N GLU A 41 -10.39 -0.13 4.51
CA GLU A 41 -11.13 -0.37 3.28
C GLU A 41 -10.19 -0.92 2.21
N VAL A 42 -10.50 -2.10 1.68
CA VAL A 42 -9.67 -2.77 0.69
C VAL A 42 -9.64 -1.96 -0.62
N VAL A 43 -8.43 -1.78 -1.17
CA VAL A 43 -8.24 -1.13 -2.46
C VAL A 43 -7.95 -2.21 -3.50
N PRO A 44 -8.86 -2.44 -4.44
CA PRO A 44 -8.63 -3.45 -5.48
C PRO A 44 -7.40 -3.11 -6.32
N ARG A 45 -6.70 -4.15 -6.76
CA ARG A 45 -5.48 -3.96 -7.55
C ARG A 45 -5.71 -3.04 -8.75
N ALA A 46 -6.85 -3.18 -9.42
CA ALA A 46 -7.18 -2.38 -10.59
C ALA A 46 -7.25 -0.88 -10.28
N GLU A 47 -7.40 -0.51 -9.01
CA GLU A 47 -7.52 0.90 -8.60
C GLU A 47 -6.25 1.45 -7.99
N TRP A 48 -5.20 0.65 -7.85
CA TRP A 48 -3.98 1.12 -7.18
C TRP A 48 -3.34 2.33 -7.87
N ALA A 49 -3.37 2.36 -9.19
CA ALA A 49 -2.76 3.44 -9.96
C ALA A 49 -3.57 4.74 -9.92
N SER A 50 -4.84 4.66 -9.55
CA SER A 50 -5.73 5.82 -9.53
C SER A 50 -6.16 6.24 -8.12
N THR A 51 -5.77 5.49 -7.09
CA THR A 51 -6.14 5.79 -5.72
C THR A 51 -4.99 6.50 -5.02
N GLU A 52 -5.19 7.75 -4.65
CA GLU A 52 -4.19 8.51 -3.89
C GLU A 52 -4.30 8.18 -2.41
N VAL A 53 -3.14 8.15 -1.75
CA VAL A 53 -3.08 7.94 -0.31
C VAL A 53 -3.13 9.30 0.37
N GLY A 54 -4.20 9.56 1.10
CA GLY A 54 -4.38 10.84 1.76
C GLY A 54 -3.51 11.00 3.00
N ASP A 55 -3.30 12.24 3.41
CA ASP A 55 -2.56 12.51 4.64
C ASP A 55 -3.31 11.93 5.84
N GLY A 56 -2.57 11.33 6.75
CA GLY A 56 -3.15 10.71 7.93
C GLY A 56 -3.73 9.33 7.70
N ALA A 57 -3.61 8.79 6.49
CA ALA A 57 -4.18 7.48 6.18
C ALA A 57 -3.48 6.36 6.93
N ALA A 58 -4.27 5.35 7.33
CA ALA A 58 -3.74 4.11 7.90
C ALA A 58 -3.74 3.07 6.80
N VAL A 59 -2.57 2.76 6.27
CA VAL A 59 -2.41 1.81 5.18
C VAL A 59 -2.00 0.46 5.75
N GLU A 60 -2.68 -0.58 5.29
CA GLU A 60 -2.32 -1.94 5.65
C GLU A 60 -1.92 -2.69 4.40
N ILE A 61 -0.77 -3.32 4.44
CA ILE A 61 -0.27 -4.12 3.32
C ILE A 61 -0.05 -5.54 3.83
N LEU A 62 -0.76 -6.47 3.20
CA LEU A 62 -0.65 -7.87 3.54
C LEU A 62 0.01 -8.60 2.39
N VAL A 63 1.03 -9.38 2.70
CA VAL A 63 1.71 -10.21 1.70
C VAL A 63 1.30 -11.65 1.96
N ALA A 64 0.62 -12.25 1.00
CA ALA A 64 0.22 -13.64 1.12
C ALA A 64 1.46 -14.52 0.96
N ILE A 65 1.70 -15.37 1.95
CA ILE A 65 2.78 -16.34 1.87
C ILE A 65 2.26 -17.51 1.07
N GLN A 66 2.84 -17.70 -0.09
CA GLN A 66 2.51 -18.84 -0.92
C GLN A 66 3.21 -20.06 -0.32
N GLY A 67 2.48 -20.81 0.44
CA GLY A 67 3.02 -22.04 1.00
C GLY A 67 3.18 -23.08 -0.07
N GLY A 68 4.32 -23.28 -0.48
CA GLY A 68 4.84 -24.32 -1.33
C GLY A 68 4.00 -24.99 -2.35
#